data_6ab8386272964af8037de55c0a03cb6e
#
_entry.id   6ab8386272964af8037de55c0a03cb6e
#
_cell.length_a   1.000
_cell.length_b   1.000
_cell.length_c   1.000
_cell.angle_alpha   90.00
_cell.angle_beta   90.00
_cell.angle_gamma   90.00
#
_symmetry.space_group_name_H-M   'P 1'
#
loop_
_entity.id
_entity.type
_entity.pdbx_description
1 polymer ?
#
loop_
_entity_poly.entity_id
_entity_poly.type
_entity_poly.pdbx_seq_one_letter_code
_entity_poly.pdbx_strand_id
1 'polypeptide(L)'
;MKKLLFFFVALLSLVAATAAANAKRSIMELPPFERAVLIIKKFETLHKPKHWPYVGYGHQVQPGEPYRRGVQLTERQADALLRKDLRKFCALYSQYGKDSILLACLAYNCGPGVVNKSSVLKKLKVGNRDIFKAYTAHCRYKGKFHKQLYQRRLTEFAVLFSI
;
A
#
# COMPACT_ATOMS: atom_id res chain seq x y z
N MET A 1 -22.58 -50.26 13.88
CA MET A 1 -21.22 -49.84 13.49
C MET A 1 -21.16 -48.93 12.26
N LYS A 2 -21.94 -49.16 11.18
CA LYS A 2 -21.91 -48.29 9.97
C LYS A 2 -22.34 -46.81 10.21
N LYS A 3 -23.29 -46.52 11.10
CA LYS A 3 -23.73 -45.14 11.41
C LYS A 3 -22.68 -44.31 12.17
N LEU A 4 -21.86 -44.94 13.00
CA LEU A 4 -20.78 -44.26 13.75
C LEU A 4 -19.63 -43.83 12.85
N LEU A 5 -19.30 -44.63 11.82
CA LEU A 5 -18.27 -44.36 10.85
C LEU A 5 -18.63 -43.14 9.96
N PHE A 6 -19.92 -43.01 9.56
CA PHE A 6 -20.40 -41.88 8.79
C PHE A 6 -20.30 -40.53 9.56
N PHE A 7 -20.56 -40.54 10.86
CA PHE A 7 -20.45 -39.36 11.72
C PHE A 7 -18.98 -38.92 11.88
N PHE A 8 -18.04 -39.87 11.97
CA PHE A 8 -16.61 -39.55 12.07
C PHE A 8 -16.04 -38.98 10.78
N VAL A 9 -16.43 -39.49 9.62
CA VAL A 9 -15.98 -38.97 8.32
C VAL A 9 -16.56 -37.58 8.05
N ALA A 10 -17.84 -37.34 8.40
CA ALA A 10 -18.43 -36.00 8.29
C ALA A 10 -17.80 -34.97 9.24
N LEU A 11 -17.41 -35.36 10.45
CA LEU A 11 -16.75 -34.50 11.39
C LEU A 11 -15.32 -34.14 10.94
N LEU A 12 -14.56 -35.12 10.41
CA LEU A 12 -13.22 -34.86 9.86
C LEU A 12 -13.27 -33.95 8.63
N SER A 13 -14.25 -34.08 7.75
CA SER A 13 -14.41 -33.21 6.58
C SER A 13 -14.80 -31.78 6.97
N LEU A 14 -15.60 -31.60 8.04
CA LEU A 14 -15.96 -30.28 8.55
C LEU A 14 -14.77 -29.58 9.21
N VAL A 15 -13.94 -30.31 9.98
CA VAL A 15 -12.70 -29.75 10.58
C VAL A 15 -11.67 -29.40 9.52
N ALA A 16 -11.52 -30.21 8.47
CA ALA A 16 -10.63 -29.90 7.36
C ALA A 16 -11.10 -28.67 6.55
N ALA A 17 -12.41 -28.51 6.35
CA ALA A 17 -12.99 -27.35 5.67
C ALA A 17 -12.80 -26.04 6.47
N THR A 18 -12.92 -26.09 7.81
CA THR A 18 -12.68 -24.92 8.69
C THR A 18 -11.21 -24.58 8.80
N ALA A 19 -10.31 -25.56 8.78
CA ALA A 19 -8.86 -25.32 8.74
C ALA A 19 -8.42 -24.67 7.42
N ALA A 20 -8.99 -25.07 6.28
CA ALA A 20 -8.73 -24.45 4.97
C ALA A 20 -9.28 -23.01 4.89
N ALA A 21 -10.41 -22.71 5.55
CA ALA A 21 -10.98 -21.35 5.59
C ALA A 21 -10.14 -20.36 6.41
N ASN A 22 -9.29 -20.84 7.32
CA ASN A 22 -8.39 -20.03 8.16
C ASN A 22 -6.97 -19.90 7.59
N ALA A 23 -6.67 -20.43 6.42
CA ALA A 23 -5.40 -20.17 5.75
C ALA A 23 -5.31 -18.67 5.44
N LYS A 24 -4.40 -17.94 6.12
CA LYS A 24 -4.11 -16.53 5.83
C LYS A 24 -3.75 -16.40 4.35
N ARG A 25 -4.63 -15.82 3.56
CA ARG A 25 -4.35 -15.55 2.14
C ARG A 25 -3.10 -14.70 2.02
N SER A 26 -2.23 -15.06 1.11
CA SER A 26 -1.04 -14.26 0.80
C SER A 26 -1.45 -12.91 0.24
N ILE A 27 -0.76 -11.83 0.64
CA ILE A 27 -0.94 -10.51 0.02
C ILE A 27 -0.72 -10.56 -1.50
N MET A 28 0.07 -11.54 -1.98
CA MET A 28 0.36 -11.71 -3.41
C MET A 28 -0.82 -12.22 -4.23
N GLU A 29 -1.86 -12.77 -3.59
CA GLU A 29 -3.12 -13.18 -4.25
C GLU A 29 -4.04 -11.99 -4.57
N LEU A 30 -3.79 -10.84 -3.96
CA LEU A 30 -4.58 -9.63 -4.19
C LEU A 30 -4.14 -8.91 -5.46
N PRO A 31 -5.04 -8.16 -6.11
CA PRO A 31 -4.67 -7.23 -7.19
C PRO A 31 -3.62 -6.22 -6.72
N PRO A 32 -2.70 -5.76 -7.58
CA PRO A 32 -1.63 -4.82 -7.20
C PRO A 32 -2.11 -3.56 -6.48
N PHE A 33 -3.26 -3.02 -6.87
CA PHE A 33 -3.86 -1.85 -6.21
C PHE A 33 -4.22 -2.14 -4.75
N GLU A 34 -4.82 -3.31 -4.46
CA GLU A 34 -5.16 -3.72 -3.09
C GLU A 34 -3.91 -3.97 -2.24
N ARG A 35 -2.87 -4.55 -2.83
CA ARG A 35 -1.56 -4.69 -2.16
C ARG A 35 -1.02 -3.32 -1.74
N ALA A 36 -1.07 -2.33 -2.63
CA ALA A 36 -0.62 -0.97 -2.36
C ALA A 36 -1.43 -0.31 -1.23
N VAL A 37 -2.76 -0.45 -1.25
CA VAL A 37 -3.64 0.04 -0.17
C VAL A 37 -3.22 -0.53 1.18
N LEU A 38 -3.01 -1.86 1.27
CA LEU A 38 -2.61 -2.52 2.52
C LEU A 38 -1.23 -2.05 3.00
N ILE A 39 -0.27 -1.88 2.09
CA ILE A 39 1.07 -1.37 2.43
C ILE A 39 0.97 0.04 2.98
N ILE A 40 0.24 0.93 2.33
CA ILE A 40 0.09 2.32 2.79
C ILE A 40 -0.57 2.34 4.18
N LYS A 41 -1.67 1.62 4.39
CA LYS A 41 -2.34 1.53 5.70
C LYS A 41 -1.40 1.03 6.80
N LYS A 42 -0.53 0.07 6.50
CA LYS A 42 0.46 -0.46 7.45
C LYS A 42 1.48 0.59 7.90
N PHE A 43 1.96 1.42 6.98
CA PHE A 43 3.05 2.36 7.26
C PHE A 43 2.56 3.75 7.70
N GLU A 44 1.42 4.23 7.21
CA GLU A 44 0.89 5.55 7.58
C GLU A 44 0.08 5.51 8.88
N THR A 45 -0.58 4.37 9.20
CA THR A 45 -1.54 4.26 10.30
C THR A 45 -2.69 5.30 10.20
N LEU A 46 -3.73 5.15 11.02
CA LEU A 46 -4.86 6.09 10.99
C LEU A 46 -4.50 7.36 11.78
N HIS A 47 -4.49 8.50 11.09
CA HIS A 47 -4.14 9.80 11.69
C HIS A 47 -5.19 10.26 12.70
N LYS A 48 -4.70 10.78 13.82
CA LYS A 48 -5.49 11.39 14.91
C LYS A 48 -5.55 12.92 14.73
N PRO A 49 -6.47 13.64 15.43
CA PRO A 49 -6.60 15.10 15.32
C PRO A 49 -5.29 15.89 15.49
N LYS A 50 -4.36 15.38 16.32
CA LYS A 50 -3.05 16.02 16.57
C LYS A 50 -2.12 16.02 15.34
N HIS A 51 -2.42 15.23 14.32
CA HIS A 51 -1.60 15.12 13.10
C HIS A 51 -2.01 16.14 12.02
N TRP A 52 -2.93 17.07 12.35
CA TRP A 52 -3.32 18.14 11.42
C TRP A 52 -2.08 18.83 10.79
N PRO A 53 -2.05 19.10 9.48
CA PRO A 53 -3.15 19.02 8.50
C PRO A 53 -3.31 17.64 7.81
N TYR A 54 -2.78 16.57 8.38
CA TYR A 54 -2.92 15.23 7.82
C TYR A 54 -4.12 14.51 8.43
N VAL A 55 -4.96 13.90 7.57
CA VAL A 55 -6.15 13.11 7.97
C VAL A 55 -6.13 11.73 7.34
N GLY A 56 -6.96 10.82 7.84
CA GLY A 56 -7.07 9.45 7.32
C GLY A 56 -5.73 8.70 7.36
N TYR A 57 -5.31 8.16 6.25
CA TYR A 57 -4.03 7.47 6.09
C TYR A 57 -2.97 8.37 5.43
N GLY A 58 -2.81 9.60 5.92
CA GLY A 58 -1.76 10.50 5.46
C GLY A 58 -2.18 11.49 4.37
N HIS A 59 -3.47 11.66 4.11
CA HIS A 59 -3.95 12.70 3.21
C HIS A 59 -3.66 14.09 3.79
N GLN A 60 -2.92 14.92 3.09
CA GLN A 60 -2.70 16.31 3.44
C GLN A 60 -3.86 17.16 2.93
N VAL A 61 -4.61 17.74 3.86
CA VAL A 61 -5.78 18.57 3.54
C VAL A 61 -5.38 19.77 2.69
N GLN A 62 -6.09 19.95 1.57
CA GLN A 62 -5.89 21.06 0.64
C GLN A 62 -6.91 22.18 0.87
N PRO A 63 -6.60 23.42 0.47
CA PRO A 63 -7.56 24.51 0.51
C PRO A 63 -8.87 24.15 -0.22
N GLY A 64 -10.00 24.44 0.40
CA GLY A 64 -11.33 24.14 -0.17
C GLY A 64 -11.87 22.74 0.14
N GLU A 65 -11.09 21.85 0.76
CA GLU A 65 -11.60 20.55 1.20
C GLU A 65 -12.45 20.66 2.47
N PRO A 66 -13.43 19.73 2.67
CA PRO A 66 -14.40 19.81 3.77
C PRO A 66 -13.86 19.40 5.14
N TYR A 67 -12.55 19.23 5.26
CA TYR A 67 -11.93 18.81 6.52
C TYR A 67 -11.55 20.01 7.36
N ARG A 68 -11.78 19.91 8.68
CA ARG A 68 -11.44 20.97 9.66
C ARG A 68 -10.43 20.44 10.69
N ARG A 69 -9.69 21.36 11.29
CA ARG A 69 -8.79 21.02 12.41
C ARG A 69 -9.58 20.31 13.51
N GLY A 70 -9.02 19.22 14.04
CA GLY A 70 -9.68 18.41 15.05
C GLY A 70 -10.50 17.22 14.51
N VAL A 71 -10.74 17.13 13.19
CA VAL A 71 -11.46 15.99 12.61
C VAL A 71 -10.65 14.70 12.75
N GLN A 72 -11.35 13.62 13.04
CA GLN A 72 -10.84 12.25 12.93
C GLN A 72 -11.78 11.47 12.02
N LEU A 73 -11.23 10.92 10.96
CA LEU A 73 -12.00 10.08 10.03
C LEU A 73 -12.18 8.68 10.63
N THR A 74 -13.33 8.07 10.37
CA THR A 74 -13.50 6.63 10.57
C THR A 74 -12.61 5.85 9.61
N GLU A 75 -12.31 4.59 9.92
CA GLU A 75 -11.51 3.73 9.01
C GLU A 75 -12.12 3.64 7.61
N ARG A 76 -13.44 3.55 7.49
CA ARG A 76 -14.14 3.52 6.21
C ARG A 76 -13.94 4.80 5.40
N GLN A 77 -14.05 5.96 6.05
CA GLN A 77 -13.82 7.26 5.39
C GLN A 77 -12.35 7.42 4.98
N ALA A 78 -11.43 7.04 5.86
CA ALA A 78 -10.00 7.10 5.61
C ALA A 78 -9.58 6.15 4.47
N ASP A 79 -10.14 4.94 4.40
CA ASP A 79 -9.91 3.99 3.31
C ASP A 79 -10.42 4.54 1.97
N ALA A 80 -11.62 5.11 1.94
CA ALA A 80 -12.17 5.71 0.73
C ALA A 80 -11.31 6.88 0.23
N LEU A 81 -10.82 7.72 1.14
CA LEU A 81 -9.94 8.86 0.81
C LEU A 81 -8.57 8.38 0.30
N LEU A 82 -7.94 7.41 0.98
CA LEU A 82 -6.70 6.78 0.53
C LEU A 82 -6.84 6.24 -0.90
N ARG A 83 -7.90 5.48 -1.18
CA ARG A 83 -8.15 4.92 -2.51
C ARG A 83 -8.34 5.99 -3.58
N LYS A 84 -9.05 7.07 -3.24
CA LYS A 84 -9.21 8.24 -4.11
C LYS A 84 -7.86 8.86 -4.48
N ASP A 85 -7.00 9.09 -3.49
CA ASP A 85 -5.68 9.69 -3.70
C ASP A 85 -4.73 8.77 -4.45
N LEU A 86 -4.71 7.49 -4.10
CA LEU A 86 -3.87 6.51 -4.78
C LEU A 86 -4.26 6.38 -6.27
N ARG A 87 -5.57 6.40 -6.60
CA ARG A 87 -6.02 6.42 -8.01
C ARG A 87 -5.52 7.64 -8.77
N LYS A 88 -5.49 8.83 -8.15
CA LYS A 88 -4.92 10.04 -8.78
C LYS A 88 -3.44 9.84 -9.12
N PHE A 89 -2.65 9.25 -8.20
CA PHE A 89 -1.24 8.97 -8.48
C PHE A 89 -1.06 7.85 -9.51
N CYS A 90 -1.90 6.80 -9.52
CA CYS A 90 -1.88 5.79 -10.57
C CYS A 90 -2.16 6.40 -11.95
N ALA A 91 -3.13 7.30 -12.06
CA ALA A 91 -3.43 8.01 -13.31
C ALA A 91 -2.25 8.90 -13.76
N LEU A 92 -1.59 9.59 -12.83
CA LEU A 92 -0.41 10.43 -13.11
C LEU A 92 0.76 9.63 -13.72
N TYR A 93 0.90 8.36 -13.37
CA TYR A 93 1.98 7.48 -13.84
C TYR A 93 1.50 6.36 -14.76
N SER A 94 0.29 6.48 -15.35
CA SER A 94 -0.33 5.43 -16.19
C SER A 94 0.52 5.01 -17.37
N GLN A 95 1.31 5.93 -17.97
CA GLN A 95 2.22 5.66 -19.07
C GLN A 95 3.35 4.66 -18.74
N TYR A 96 3.59 4.37 -17.45
CA TYR A 96 4.61 3.39 -17.01
C TYR A 96 4.03 1.98 -16.83
N GLY A 97 2.78 1.74 -17.28
CA GLY A 97 2.16 0.41 -17.28
C GLY A 97 2.22 -0.29 -15.92
N LYS A 98 2.83 -1.48 -15.88
CA LYS A 98 2.94 -2.28 -14.65
C LYS A 98 3.71 -1.60 -13.51
N ASP A 99 4.55 -0.62 -13.81
CA ASP A 99 5.31 0.13 -12.80
C ASP A 99 4.53 1.33 -12.23
N SER A 100 3.36 1.65 -12.77
CA SER A 100 2.54 2.79 -12.33
C SER A 100 2.15 2.72 -10.86
N ILE A 101 1.79 1.54 -10.36
CA ILE A 101 1.38 1.36 -8.95
C ILE A 101 2.56 1.54 -7.97
N LEU A 102 3.76 1.09 -8.37
CA LEU A 102 4.97 1.30 -7.57
C LEU A 102 5.32 2.79 -7.47
N LEU A 103 5.24 3.52 -8.60
CA LEU A 103 5.45 4.97 -8.64
C LEU A 103 4.38 5.72 -7.85
N ALA A 104 3.12 5.29 -7.93
CA ALA A 104 2.01 5.85 -7.18
C ALA A 104 2.21 5.70 -5.65
N CYS A 105 2.68 4.53 -5.18
CA CYS A 105 3.03 4.32 -3.78
C CYS A 105 4.16 5.24 -3.32
N LEU A 106 5.20 5.40 -4.13
CA LEU A 106 6.30 6.30 -3.83
C LEU A 106 5.80 7.76 -3.75
N ALA A 107 4.96 8.18 -4.72
CA ALA A 107 4.39 9.52 -4.76
C ALA A 107 3.43 9.79 -3.59
N TYR A 108 2.70 8.79 -3.14
CA TYR A 108 1.84 8.91 -1.96
C TYR A 108 2.63 9.30 -0.71
N ASN A 109 3.84 8.78 -0.56
CA ASN A 109 4.70 9.07 0.60
C ASN A 109 5.60 10.30 0.42
N CYS A 110 6.20 10.46 -0.75
CA CYS A 110 7.22 11.49 -0.99
C CYS A 110 6.69 12.72 -1.74
N GLY A 111 5.48 12.64 -2.26
CA GLY A 111 4.92 13.62 -3.19
C GLY A 111 5.38 13.42 -4.65
N PRO A 112 4.53 13.75 -5.63
CA PRO A 112 4.82 13.56 -7.05
C PRO A 112 6.00 14.41 -7.53
N GLY A 113 6.23 15.59 -6.93
CA GLY A 113 7.36 16.44 -7.27
C GLY A 113 8.73 15.79 -7.01
N VAL A 114 8.84 14.98 -5.94
CA VAL A 114 10.05 14.20 -5.65
C VAL A 114 10.22 13.06 -6.65
N VAL A 115 9.15 12.32 -6.93
CA VAL A 115 9.18 11.19 -7.88
C VAL A 115 9.55 11.67 -9.29
N ASN A 116 9.00 12.78 -9.74
CA ASN A 116 9.26 13.33 -11.08
C ASN A 116 10.72 13.73 -11.31
N LYS A 117 11.43 14.10 -10.26
CA LYS A 117 12.87 14.45 -10.30
C LYS A 117 13.77 13.24 -9.99
N SER A 118 13.22 12.09 -9.60
CA SER A 118 13.98 10.95 -9.11
C SER A 118 14.75 10.21 -10.21
N SER A 119 15.82 9.55 -9.81
CA SER A 119 16.54 8.60 -10.67
C SER A 119 15.70 7.37 -11.00
N VAL A 120 14.70 7.02 -10.19
CA VAL A 120 13.72 5.96 -10.51
C VAL A 120 13.01 6.29 -11.80
N LEU A 121 12.39 7.48 -11.88
CA LEU A 121 11.63 7.89 -13.05
C LEU A 121 12.53 8.10 -14.27
N LYS A 122 13.73 8.66 -14.09
CA LYS A 122 14.70 8.82 -15.18
C LYS A 122 15.08 7.49 -15.82
N LYS A 123 15.31 6.44 -15.00
CA LYS A 123 15.62 5.09 -15.51
C LYS A 123 14.42 4.49 -16.25
N LEU A 124 13.22 4.55 -15.67
CA LEU A 124 12.01 3.98 -16.29
C LEU A 124 11.67 4.67 -17.63
N LYS A 125 11.92 5.98 -17.76
CA LYS A 125 11.72 6.73 -19.03
C LYS A 125 12.51 6.18 -20.21
N VAL A 126 13.66 5.58 -19.96
CA VAL A 126 14.52 4.95 -20.99
C VAL A 126 14.41 3.43 -21.00
N GLY A 127 13.36 2.87 -20.42
CA GLY A 127 13.11 1.42 -20.38
C GLY A 127 14.01 0.64 -19.41
N ASN A 128 14.86 1.31 -18.65
CA ASN A 128 15.74 0.65 -17.69
C ASN A 128 14.99 0.35 -16.38
N ARG A 129 14.72 -0.93 -16.13
CA ARG A 129 14.01 -1.41 -14.94
C ARG A 129 14.95 -1.85 -13.80
N ASP A 130 16.27 -1.67 -13.92
CA ASP A 130 17.19 -1.80 -12.77
C ASP A 130 17.07 -0.58 -11.84
N ILE A 131 15.97 -0.51 -11.10
CA ILE A 131 15.60 0.63 -10.25
C ILE A 131 15.70 0.35 -8.76
N PHE A 132 16.09 -0.85 -8.34
CA PHE A 132 16.09 -1.24 -6.91
C PHE A 132 16.87 -0.26 -6.02
N LYS A 133 18.13 0.02 -6.37
CA LYS A 133 18.97 0.98 -5.61
C LYS A 133 18.38 2.39 -5.60
N ALA A 134 17.87 2.83 -6.75
CA ALA A 134 17.26 4.15 -6.89
C ALA A 134 15.98 4.27 -6.04
N TYR A 135 15.14 3.23 -6.02
CA TYR A 135 13.90 3.19 -5.27
C TYR A 135 14.16 3.16 -3.76
N THR A 136 15.04 2.28 -3.29
CA THR A 136 15.36 2.13 -1.87
C THR A 136 16.13 3.31 -1.29
N ALA A 137 16.76 4.14 -2.11
CA ALA A 137 17.39 5.39 -1.70
C ALA A 137 16.39 6.45 -1.19
N HIS A 138 15.06 6.31 -1.49
CA HIS A 138 14.00 7.17 -0.93
C HIS A 138 13.67 6.79 0.53
N CYS A 139 14.70 6.70 1.37
CA CYS A 139 14.63 6.31 2.78
C CYS A 139 15.27 7.35 3.72
N ARG A 140 15.37 8.60 3.29
CA ARG A 140 15.94 9.66 4.10
C ARG A 140 14.86 10.62 4.62
N TYR A 141 15.02 11.06 5.89
CA TYR A 141 14.22 12.12 6.49
C TYR A 141 15.17 13.21 7.01
N LYS A 142 14.98 14.45 6.59
CA LYS A 142 15.88 15.57 6.90
C LYS A 142 17.36 15.24 6.60
N GLY A 143 17.60 14.60 5.46
CA GLY A 143 18.94 14.20 5.01
C GLY A 143 19.54 12.96 5.68
N LYS A 144 18.96 12.46 6.77
CA LYS A 144 19.46 11.29 7.52
C LYS A 144 18.74 10.01 7.10
N PHE A 145 19.45 8.88 7.13
CA PHE A 145 18.86 7.55 6.91
C PHE A 145 17.77 7.26 7.95
N HIS A 146 16.65 6.73 7.49
CA HIS A 146 15.50 6.39 8.34
C HIS A 146 15.10 4.93 8.12
N LYS A 147 15.37 4.09 9.10
CA LYS A 147 15.16 2.63 9.04
C LYS A 147 13.74 2.24 8.63
N GLN A 148 12.71 2.90 9.18
CA GLN A 148 11.32 2.58 8.88
C GLN A 148 10.96 2.92 7.41
N LEU A 149 11.47 4.05 6.88
CA LEU A 149 11.29 4.37 5.46
C LEU A 149 12.00 3.37 4.56
N TYR A 150 13.18 2.91 4.94
CA TYR A 150 13.89 1.86 4.19
C TYR A 150 13.10 0.55 4.17
N GLN A 151 12.58 0.11 5.31
CA GLN A 151 11.70 -1.08 5.39
C GLN A 151 10.44 -0.92 4.52
N ARG A 152 9.85 0.28 4.50
CA ARG A 152 8.74 0.60 3.61
C ARG A 152 9.13 0.42 2.14
N ARG A 153 10.25 0.99 1.70
CA ARG A 153 10.74 0.83 0.31
C ARG A 153 10.99 -0.62 -0.08
N LEU A 154 11.59 -1.40 0.83
CA LEU A 154 11.77 -2.83 0.60
C LEU A 154 10.45 -3.58 0.44
N THR A 155 9.48 -3.30 1.33
CA THR A 155 8.15 -3.92 1.26
C THR A 155 7.41 -3.54 -0.03
N GLU A 156 7.38 -2.26 -0.37
CA GLU A 156 6.74 -1.76 -1.61
C GLU A 156 7.37 -2.42 -2.83
N PHE A 157 8.69 -2.46 -2.90
CA PHE A 157 9.40 -3.05 -4.04
C PHE A 157 9.13 -4.55 -4.16
N ALA A 158 9.26 -5.30 -3.08
CA ALA A 158 9.04 -6.75 -3.09
C ALA A 158 7.60 -7.16 -3.46
N VAL A 159 6.62 -6.33 -3.12
CA VAL A 159 5.19 -6.68 -3.29
C VAL A 159 4.58 -6.10 -4.57
N LEU A 160 5.10 -4.97 -5.06
CA LEU A 160 4.49 -4.22 -6.18
C LEU A 160 5.33 -4.24 -7.46
N PHE A 161 6.65 -4.43 -7.36
CA PHE A 161 7.51 -4.51 -8.53
C PHE A 161 7.41 -5.90 -9.16
N SER A 162 6.84 -5.99 -10.36
CA SER A 162 6.79 -7.23 -11.13
C SER A 162 7.91 -7.26 -12.16
N ILE A 163 8.68 -8.32 -12.18
CA ILE A 163 9.72 -8.60 -13.15
C ILE A 163 9.14 -8.81 -14.55
#